data_9028cabb03593a0cf11f3fc79842e207
#
_entry.id   9028cabb03593a0cf11f3fc79842e207
#
_cell.length_a   1.000
_cell.length_b   1.000
_cell.length_c   1.000
_cell.angle_alpha   90.00
_cell.angle_beta   90.00
_cell.angle_gamma   90.00
#
_symmetry.space_group_name_H-M   'P 1'
#
loop_
_entity.id
_entity.type
_entity.pdbx_description
1 polymer ?
#
loop_
_entity_poly.entity_id
_entity_poly.type
_entity_poly.pdbx_seq_one_letter_code
_entity_poly.pdbx_strand_id
1 'polypeptide(L)'
;LTLVQDGPQRLRLVRFSTAQQQAAQLVSRRVAIPANAPGAQAEVEKTLRALSGRFQVHADSAQASRQVASDSRLRAELSPVGEYLALRLVVTPLGPDGPRLPAGSGRLRLMSVRGSESVGTERDLQRERQHLEAVLDALPFLDGNDGVSEWLIEDPEQALGAVETLPTLAAIAAVEWPKGKAVRVVSVDTRQLGVSVSREHDWFRLSGQATLDEGLVLQLETLLTAAREKSRFVPMGDGVYAALTRSLKQKLSELAAVIETDKQGGKAPTIAAAWLDEILDGTRLDAGKDFREAIERLRSAQSSEPKPPSLLQVRLRPYQEDGYQWAMRLATAGMGGCLADDMGLGKTLQALAVLLERAAGGPALVIAPTSVCGNWFAETRRFAPTLNARIYSDAGDSEREELVSQAGPQDLLIVSYTLLQLAQERFAGRNWHTLIADEAQAIKNAAAKRSQAVFELKADFRLALTGTPVENRLADLWSIMRFANPGLLGTVNRFNERFAGPIERSRDRDAQHVLKRLIGPFVLRRSKAEVLQEL
;
A
#
# COMPACT_ATOMS: atom_id res chain seq x y z
N LEU A 1 -16.46 -51.39 7.43
CA LEU A 1 -15.79 -50.13 7.07
C LEU A 1 -15.25 -50.29 5.67
N THR A 2 -15.67 -49.44 4.74
CA THR A 2 -15.21 -49.44 3.36
C THR A 2 -14.54 -48.08 3.07
N LEU A 3 -13.38 -48.15 2.43
CA LEU A 3 -12.69 -46.93 1.96
C LEU A 3 -13.33 -46.52 0.63
N VAL A 4 -13.87 -45.33 0.57
CA VAL A 4 -14.48 -44.80 -0.64
C VAL A 4 -13.64 -43.61 -1.05
N GLN A 5 -13.19 -43.61 -2.29
CA GLN A 5 -12.54 -42.44 -2.88
C GLN A 5 -13.62 -41.42 -3.28
N ASP A 6 -13.60 -40.26 -2.62
CA ASP A 6 -14.61 -39.19 -2.72
C ASP A 6 -14.00 -37.94 -3.39
N GLY A 7 -13.02 -38.20 -4.28
CA GLY A 7 -12.26 -37.21 -5.04
C GLY A 7 -10.85 -37.70 -5.36
N PRO A 8 -10.08 -36.97 -6.20
CA PRO A 8 -8.74 -37.38 -6.63
C PRO A 8 -7.76 -37.63 -5.48
N GLN A 9 -7.93 -36.90 -4.35
CA GLN A 9 -7.03 -36.96 -3.20
C GLN A 9 -7.76 -37.25 -1.86
N ARG A 10 -9.07 -37.57 -1.89
CA ARG A 10 -9.87 -37.74 -0.70
C ARG A 10 -10.37 -39.18 -0.54
N LEU A 11 -9.95 -39.83 0.54
CA LEU A 11 -10.45 -41.11 0.95
C LEU A 11 -11.35 -40.93 2.17
N ARG A 12 -12.58 -41.46 2.09
CA ARG A 12 -13.55 -41.43 3.18
C ARG A 12 -13.80 -42.84 3.68
N LEU A 13 -13.68 -43.02 4.98
CA LEU A 13 -14.05 -44.27 5.63
C LEU A 13 -15.56 -44.27 5.89
N VAL A 14 -16.29 -45.17 5.21
CA VAL A 14 -17.74 -45.24 5.30
C VAL A 14 -18.15 -46.59 5.92
N ARG A 15 -19.10 -46.52 6.82
CA ARG A 15 -19.74 -47.72 7.35
C ARG A 15 -21.08 -47.92 6.64
N PHE A 16 -21.15 -48.92 5.79
CA PHE A 16 -22.40 -49.30 5.15
C PHE A 16 -23.22 -50.18 6.07
N SER A 17 -24.52 -49.95 6.14
CA SER A 17 -25.46 -50.87 6.77
C SER A 17 -25.53 -52.16 5.96
N THR A 18 -26.00 -53.26 6.57
CA THR A 18 -26.17 -54.53 5.90
C THR A 18 -27.06 -54.43 4.65
N ALA A 19 -28.11 -53.60 4.76
CA ALA A 19 -29.01 -53.33 3.61
C ALA A 19 -28.29 -52.57 2.47
N GLN A 20 -27.40 -51.65 2.77
CA GLN A 20 -26.59 -50.92 1.79
C GLN A 20 -25.57 -51.84 1.13
N GLN A 21 -24.96 -52.73 1.87
CA GLN A 21 -24.03 -53.74 1.33
C GLN A 21 -24.74 -54.73 0.38
N GLN A 22 -25.94 -55.19 0.75
CA GLN A 22 -26.76 -56.07 -0.10
C GLN A 22 -27.20 -55.33 -1.40
N ALA A 23 -27.61 -54.07 -1.31
CA ALA A 23 -27.97 -53.29 -2.46
C ALA A 23 -26.77 -53.03 -3.41
N ALA A 24 -25.60 -52.74 -2.84
CA ALA A 24 -24.37 -52.57 -3.64
C ALA A 24 -23.99 -53.88 -4.38
N GLN A 25 -24.15 -55.01 -3.76
CA GLN A 25 -23.96 -56.34 -4.40
C GLN A 25 -24.95 -56.60 -5.53
N LEU A 26 -26.22 -56.18 -5.41
CA LEU A 26 -27.22 -56.29 -6.45
C LEU A 26 -26.93 -55.38 -7.63
N VAL A 27 -26.56 -54.11 -7.36
CA VAL A 27 -26.22 -53.13 -8.39
C VAL A 27 -24.94 -53.50 -9.12
N SER A 28 -23.95 -54.10 -8.46
CA SER A 28 -22.70 -54.55 -9.10
C SER A 28 -22.90 -55.65 -10.14
N ARG A 29 -24.01 -56.40 -10.04
CA ARG A 29 -24.35 -57.47 -10.99
C ARG A 29 -24.91 -56.98 -12.35
N ARG A 30 -25.04 -55.67 -12.55
CA ARG A 30 -25.54 -55.04 -13.79
C ARG A 30 -26.75 -55.79 -14.38
N VAL A 31 -27.89 -55.71 -13.71
CA VAL A 31 -29.14 -56.28 -14.24
C VAL A 31 -29.55 -55.47 -15.48
N ALA A 32 -29.49 -56.09 -16.63
CA ALA A 32 -29.96 -55.50 -17.90
C ALA A 32 -31.37 -56.03 -18.19
N ILE A 33 -32.35 -55.12 -18.32
CA ILE A 33 -33.71 -55.43 -18.73
C ILE A 33 -33.82 -54.98 -20.18
N PRO A 34 -34.16 -55.86 -21.16
CA PRO A 34 -34.33 -55.44 -22.54
C PRO A 34 -35.41 -54.38 -22.67
N ALA A 35 -35.12 -53.28 -23.40
CA ALA A 35 -36.05 -52.15 -23.49
C ALA A 35 -37.40 -52.47 -24.17
N ASN A 36 -37.46 -53.54 -24.94
CA ASN A 36 -38.64 -54.03 -25.65
C ASN A 36 -39.35 -55.21 -24.94
N ALA A 37 -38.94 -55.56 -23.76
CA ALA A 37 -39.63 -56.62 -22.98
C ALA A 37 -41.02 -56.12 -22.51
N PRO A 38 -42.09 -56.93 -22.68
CA PRO A 38 -43.42 -56.58 -22.22
C PRO A 38 -43.40 -56.32 -20.70
N GLY A 39 -43.83 -55.12 -20.28
CA GLY A 39 -43.86 -54.74 -18.85
C GLY A 39 -42.52 -54.29 -18.27
N ALA A 40 -41.43 -54.21 -19.08
CA ALA A 40 -40.10 -53.78 -18.60
C ALA A 40 -40.12 -52.45 -17.87
N GLN A 41 -40.88 -51.48 -18.38
CA GLN A 41 -41.00 -50.15 -17.81
C GLN A 41 -41.68 -50.15 -16.45
N ALA A 42 -42.76 -50.92 -16.29
CA ALA A 42 -43.49 -51.10 -15.02
C ALA A 42 -42.63 -51.77 -13.94
N GLU A 43 -41.79 -52.76 -14.33
CA GLU A 43 -40.92 -53.47 -13.41
C GLU A 43 -39.72 -52.60 -13.00
N VAL A 44 -39.17 -51.76 -13.90
CA VAL A 44 -38.16 -50.74 -13.56
C VAL A 44 -38.72 -49.71 -12.58
N GLU A 45 -39.92 -49.18 -12.82
CA GLU A 45 -40.56 -48.26 -11.90
C GLU A 45 -40.83 -48.87 -10.52
N LYS A 46 -41.33 -50.09 -10.47
CA LYS A 46 -41.57 -50.81 -9.24
C LYS A 46 -40.27 -51.05 -8.46
N THR A 47 -39.20 -51.40 -9.15
CA THR A 47 -37.87 -51.58 -8.55
C THR A 47 -37.31 -50.25 -8.03
N LEU A 48 -37.41 -49.18 -8.80
CA LEU A 48 -36.98 -47.84 -8.40
C LEU A 48 -37.75 -47.35 -7.19
N ARG A 49 -39.08 -47.57 -7.14
CA ARG A 49 -39.93 -47.28 -5.96
C ARG A 49 -39.53 -48.08 -4.72
N ALA A 50 -39.24 -49.36 -4.88
CA ALA A 50 -38.80 -50.20 -3.77
C ALA A 50 -37.43 -49.76 -3.21
N LEU A 51 -36.53 -49.30 -4.08
CA LEU A 51 -35.21 -48.76 -3.71
C LEU A 51 -35.32 -47.37 -3.08
N SER A 52 -36.25 -46.54 -3.54
CA SER A 52 -36.39 -45.13 -3.06
C SER A 52 -36.82 -45.02 -1.61
N GLY A 53 -37.45 -46.04 -1.03
CA GLY A 53 -37.77 -46.10 0.39
C GLY A 53 -36.53 -46.24 1.31
N ARG A 54 -35.37 -46.61 0.75
CA ARG A 54 -34.13 -46.84 1.50
C ARG A 54 -32.91 -46.06 0.96
N PHE A 55 -32.96 -45.63 -0.29
CA PHE A 55 -31.88 -44.94 -1.00
C PHE A 55 -32.45 -43.76 -1.83
N GLN A 56 -31.68 -42.75 -1.98
CA GLN A 56 -31.96 -41.72 -2.99
C GLN A 56 -31.56 -42.30 -4.36
N VAL A 57 -32.55 -42.56 -5.22
CA VAL A 57 -32.36 -43.21 -6.52
C VAL A 57 -32.43 -42.17 -7.62
N HIS A 58 -31.42 -42.16 -8.45
CA HIS A 58 -31.39 -41.33 -9.64
C HIS A 58 -31.37 -42.22 -10.90
N ALA A 59 -32.22 -41.92 -11.87
CA ALA A 59 -32.34 -42.67 -13.10
C ALA A 59 -32.40 -41.77 -14.34
N ASP A 60 -32.06 -42.31 -15.49
CA ASP A 60 -32.06 -41.61 -16.78
C ASP A 60 -33.37 -41.77 -17.55
N SER A 61 -34.50 -41.87 -16.88
CA SER A 61 -35.80 -42.09 -17.53
C SER A 61 -36.39 -40.78 -18.03
N ALA A 62 -36.98 -40.84 -19.23
CA ALA A 62 -37.68 -39.72 -19.84
C ALA A 62 -39.09 -39.46 -19.29
N GLN A 63 -39.62 -40.35 -18.45
CA GLN A 63 -41.02 -40.33 -17.98
C GLN A 63 -41.08 -40.15 -16.47
N ALA A 64 -40.74 -38.94 -16.01
CA ALA A 64 -41.03 -38.55 -14.61
C ALA A 64 -42.48 -38.08 -14.51
N SER A 65 -43.12 -38.34 -13.39
CA SER A 65 -44.48 -37.88 -13.09
C SER A 65 -44.59 -36.34 -12.99
N ARG A 66 -43.46 -35.68 -12.71
CA ARG A 66 -43.36 -34.23 -12.67
C ARG A 66 -42.04 -33.76 -13.28
N GLN A 67 -42.12 -32.81 -14.20
CA GLN A 67 -40.96 -32.13 -14.77
C GLN A 67 -40.68 -30.83 -13.99
N VAL A 68 -39.42 -30.57 -13.68
CA VAL A 68 -38.95 -29.32 -13.06
C VAL A 68 -37.89 -28.69 -13.92
N ALA A 69 -37.81 -27.34 -13.86
CA ALA A 69 -36.75 -26.62 -14.56
C ALA A 69 -35.39 -26.93 -13.91
N SER A 70 -34.38 -27.16 -14.76
CA SER A 70 -33.02 -27.37 -14.28
C SER A 70 -32.40 -26.06 -13.79
N ASP A 71 -31.77 -26.08 -12.62
CA ASP A 71 -30.87 -24.99 -12.21
C ASP A 71 -29.46 -25.30 -12.74
N SER A 72 -29.01 -24.52 -13.71
CA SER A 72 -27.70 -24.65 -14.35
C SER A 72 -26.58 -23.93 -13.58
N ARG A 73 -26.92 -23.17 -12.50
CA ARG A 73 -25.93 -22.50 -11.68
C ARG A 73 -25.15 -23.49 -10.84
N LEU A 74 -23.91 -23.12 -10.55
CA LEU A 74 -22.98 -23.95 -9.78
C LEU A 74 -23.23 -23.81 -8.27
N ARG A 75 -22.93 -24.86 -7.54
CA ARG A 75 -22.74 -24.83 -6.09
C ARG A 75 -21.26 -25.01 -5.80
N ALA A 76 -20.72 -24.09 -5.01
CA ALA A 76 -19.34 -24.14 -4.56
C ALA A 76 -19.28 -24.80 -3.19
N GLU A 77 -18.71 -26.00 -3.13
CA GLU A 77 -18.46 -26.73 -1.88
C GLU A 77 -17.06 -26.43 -1.41
N LEU A 78 -16.93 -25.69 -0.33
CA LEU A 78 -15.66 -25.31 0.28
C LEU A 78 -15.38 -26.19 1.51
N SER A 79 -14.15 -26.69 1.65
CA SER A 79 -13.74 -27.51 2.79
C SER A 79 -12.32 -27.22 3.20
N PRO A 80 -12.04 -26.78 4.45
CA PRO A 80 -10.68 -26.70 4.96
C PRO A 80 -10.04 -28.08 5.04
N VAL A 81 -8.82 -28.23 4.50
CA VAL A 81 -8.04 -29.47 4.46
C VAL A 81 -6.62 -29.15 4.95
N GLY A 82 -6.37 -29.27 6.25
CA GLY A 82 -5.12 -28.79 6.85
C GLY A 82 -5.00 -27.28 6.71
N GLU A 83 -3.92 -26.81 6.09
CA GLU A 83 -3.67 -25.39 5.80
C GLU A 83 -4.24 -24.94 4.45
N TYR A 84 -4.86 -25.84 3.70
CA TYR A 84 -5.37 -25.60 2.34
C TYR A 84 -6.89 -25.48 2.32
N LEU A 85 -7.42 -24.94 1.24
CA LEU A 85 -8.85 -24.89 0.97
C LEU A 85 -9.20 -25.76 -0.26
N ALA A 86 -9.99 -26.82 -0.04
CA ALA A 86 -10.56 -27.57 -1.15
C ALA A 86 -11.83 -26.85 -1.66
N LEU A 87 -11.89 -26.62 -2.97
CA LEU A 87 -13.05 -26.10 -3.69
C LEU A 87 -13.56 -27.17 -4.65
N ARG A 88 -14.85 -27.47 -4.58
CA ARG A 88 -15.52 -28.32 -5.55
C ARG A 88 -16.71 -27.59 -6.16
N LEU A 89 -16.80 -27.54 -7.48
CA LEU A 89 -17.89 -26.93 -8.22
C LEU A 89 -18.80 -28.02 -8.80
N VAL A 90 -20.07 -27.98 -8.41
CA VAL A 90 -21.06 -28.97 -8.85
C VAL A 90 -22.36 -28.28 -9.26
N VAL A 91 -23.17 -28.96 -10.06
CA VAL A 91 -24.56 -28.57 -10.33
C VAL A 91 -25.52 -29.52 -9.62
N THR A 92 -26.68 -28.98 -9.21
CA THR A 92 -27.77 -29.76 -8.62
C THR A 92 -29.06 -29.53 -9.42
N PRO A 93 -29.17 -30.12 -10.61
CA PRO A 93 -30.25 -29.81 -11.55
C PRO A 93 -31.66 -30.06 -11.03
N LEU A 94 -31.80 -30.97 -10.04
CA LEU A 94 -33.07 -31.32 -9.36
C LEU A 94 -33.24 -30.58 -8.01
N GLY A 95 -32.52 -29.48 -7.82
CA GLY A 95 -32.56 -28.68 -6.58
C GLY A 95 -31.51 -29.08 -5.55
N PRO A 96 -31.48 -28.42 -4.37
CA PRO A 96 -30.42 -28.51 -3.37
C PRO A 96 -30.14 -29.93 -2.85
N ASP A 97 -31.19 -30.73 -2.73
CA ASP A 97 -31.10 -32.12 -2.27
C ASP A 97 -30.96 -33.12 -3.42
N GLY A 98 -30.80 -32.64 -4.65
CA GLY A 98 -30.59 -33.47 -5.84
C GLY A 98 -29.18 -34.04 -5.94
N PRO A 99 -28.94 -34.84 -7.00
CA PRO A 99 -27.60 -35.37 -7.26
C PRO A 99 -26.62 -34.24 -7.56
N ARG A 100 -25.40 -34.37 -7.03
CA ARG A 100 -24.28 -33.45 -7.28
C ARG A 100 -23.50 -33.94 -8.48
N LEU A 101 -23.51 -33.21 -9.56
CA LEU A 101 -22.95 -33.60 -10.84
C LEU A 101 -21.89 -32.62 -11.33
N PRO A 102 -20.92 -33.08 -12.13
CA PRO A 102 -20.00 -32.16 -12.80
C PRO A 102 -20.75 -31.23 -13.76
N ALA A 103 -20.35 -29.97 -13.81
CA ALA A 103 -20.94 -28.99 -14.72
C ALA A 103 -20.60 -29.28 -16.19
N GLY A 104 -21.55 -29.07 -17.08
CA GLY A 104 -21.37 -29.11 -18.51
C GLY A 104 -21.02 -30.48 -19.11
N SER A 105 -21.10 -31.55 -18.32
CA SER A 105 -20.78 -32.91 -18.76
C SER A 105 -21.77 -33.95 -18.24
N GLY A 106 -21.79 -35.11 -18.82
CA GLY A 106 -22.65 -36.24 -18.44
C GLY A 106 -23.99 -36.23 -19.17
N ARG A 107 -25.03 -36.78 -18.52
CA ARG A 107 -26.33 -37.04 -19.16
C ARG A 107 -27.26 -35.81 -19.12
N LEU A 108 -27.99 -35.58 -20.21
CA LEU A 108 -28.93 -34.47 -20.35
C LEU A 108 -30.18 -34.64 -19.49
N ARG A 109 -30.70 -35.87 -19.39
CA ARG A 109 -31.95 -36.15 -18.68
C ARG A 109 -31.66 -36.83 -17.36
N LEU A 110 -32.30 -36.35 -16.31
CA LEU A 110 -32.17 -36.90 -14.96
C LEU A 110 -33.56 -37.07 -14.35
N MET A 111 -33.71 -38.15 -13.58
CA MET A 111 -34.89 -38.40 -12.80
C MET A 111 -34.48 -38.74 -11.35
N SER A 112 -35.17 -38.23 -10.40
CA SER A 112 -35.06 -38.59 -8.97
C SER A 112 -36.40 -39.13 -8.49
N VAL A 113 -36.37 -40.22 -7.78
CA VAL A 113 -37.57 -40.82 -7.15
C VAL A 113 -37.50 -40.54 -5.66
N ARG A 114 -38.54 -39.88 -5.12
CA ARG A 114 -38.69 -39.58 -3.70
C ARG A 114 -40.06 -40.13 -3.26
N GLY A 115 -40.06 -41.25 -2.52
CA GLY A 115 -41.30 -41.90 -2.10
C GLY A 115 -42.13 -42.35 -3.30
N SER A 116 -43.35 -41.82 -3.46
CA SER A 116 -44.25 -42.16 -4.58
C SER A 116 -44.14 -41.21 -5.79
N GLU A 117 -43.38 -40.11 -5.68
CA GLU A 117 -43.24 -39.14 -6.75
C GLU A 117 -41.91 -39.33 -7.49
N SER A 118 -41.97 -39.24 -8.83
CA SER A 118 -40.78 -39.14 -9.67
C SER A 118 -40.68 -37.75 -10.26
N VAL A 119 -39.54 -37.09 -10.04
CA VAL A 119 -39.26 -35.73 -10.52
C VAL A 119 -38.16 -35.84 -11.58
N GLY A 120 -38.41 -35.31 -12.76
CA GLY A 120 -37.44 -35.28 -13.87
C GLY A 120 -37.03 -33.86 -14.24
N THR A 121 -35.85 -33.75 -14.83
CA THR A 121 -35.35 -32.50 -15.41
C THR A 121 -34.48 -32.75 -16.61
N GLU A 122 -34.43 -31.78 -17.53
CA GLU A 122 -33.50 -31.74 -18.64
C GLU A 122 -32.46 -30.66 -18.39
N ARG A 123 -31.17 -31.04 -18.39
CA ARG A 123 -30.03 -30.18 -18.12
C ARG A 123 -29.68 -29.33 -19.35
N ASP A 124 -29.28 -28.10 -19.14
CA ASP A 124 -28.63 -27.24 -20.11
C ASP A 124 -27.11 -27.29 -19.91
N LEU A 125 -26.46 -28.31 -20.54
CA LEU A 125 -25.01 -28.52 -20.40
C LEU A 125 -24.19 -27.36 -20.97
N GLN A 126 -24.72 -26.62 -21.94
CA GLN A 126 -24.02 -25.47 -22.51
C GLN A 126 -24.01 -24.30 -21.50
N ARG A 127 -25.14 -24.03 -20.90
CA ARG A 127 -25.25 -22.98 -19.87
C ARG A 127 -24.48 -23.30 -18.61
N GLU A 128 -24.43 -24.58 -18.21
CA GLU A 128 -23.59 -25.03 -17.10
C GLU A 128 -22.10 -24.81 -17.41
N ARG A 129 -21.62 -25.04 -18.62
CA ARG A 129 -20.25 -24.73 -19.05
C ARG A 129 -19.97 -23.23 -19.01
N GLN A 130 -20.89 -22.40 -19.50
CA GLN A 130 -20.75 -20.95 -19.44
C GLN A 130 -20.64 -20.46 -18.01
N HIS A 131 -21.39 -21.03 -17.08
CA HIS A 131 -21.27 -20.69 -15.65
C HIS A 131 -19.93 -21.13 -15.06
N LEU A 132 -19.41 -22.30 -15.46
CA LEU A 132 -18.09 -22.76 -15.04
C LEU A 132 -16.98 -21.85 -15.58
N GLU A 133 -17.03 -21.50 -16.86
CA GLU A 133 -16.10 -20.55 -17.50
C GLU A 133 -16.12 -19.19 -16.77
N ALA A 134 -17.30 -18.66 -16.45
CA ALA A 134 -17.42 -17.40 -15.70
C ALA A 134 -16.78 -17.46 -14.31
N VAL A 135 -16.79 -18.61 -13.64
CA VAL A 135 -16.08 -18.79 -12.35
C VAL A 135 -14.58 -18.88 -12.57
N LEU A 136 -14.11 -19.60 -13.60
CA LEU A 136 -12.68 -19.70 -13.91
C LEU A 136 -12.09 -18.35 -14.34
N ASP A 137 -12.84 -17.56 -15.13
CA ASP A 137 -12.44 -16.19 -15.49
C ASP A 137 -12.33 -15.27 -14.27
N ALA A 138 -13.24 -15.41 -13.30
CA ALA A 138 -13.21 -14.63 -12.06
C ALA A 138 -12.11 -15.08 -11.09
N LEU A 139 -11.66 -16.34 -11.18
CA LEU A 139 -10.64 -16.96 -10.33
C LEU A 139 -9.55 -17.60 -11.19
N PRO A 140 -8.69 -16.80 -11.87
CA PRO A 140 -7.74 -17.29 -12.88
C PRO A 140 -6.67 -18.25 -12.35
N PHE A 141 -6.51 -18.38 -11.03
CA PHE A 141 -5.60 -19.34 -10.41
C PHE A 141 -6.16 -20.77 -10.37
N LEU A 142 -7.45 -20.96 -10.69
CA LEU A 142 -8.03 -22.28 -10.86
C LEU A 142 -7.68 -22.79 -12.26
N ASP A 143 -6.76 -23.76 -12.32
CA ASP A 143 -6.40 -24.36 -13.61
C ASP A 143 -7.60 -25.08 -14.22
N GLY A 144 -7.98 -24.68 -15.41
CA GLY A 144 -9.06 -25.30 -16.20
C GLY A 144 -8.60 -26.62 -16.84
N ASN A 145 -8.34 -27.65 -16.04
CA ASN A 145 -8.10 -28.98 -16.58
C ASN A 145 -9.41 -29.62 -17.04
N ASP A 146 -9.44 -30.13 -18.26
CA ASP A 146 -10.59 -30.78 -18.89
C ASP A 146 -11.23 -31.85 -17.95
N GLY A 147 -12.40 -31.50 -17.39
CA GLY A 147 -13.21 -32.41 -16.59
C GLY A 147 -12.95 -32.44 -15.08
N VAL A 148 -12.05 -31.63 -14.54
CA VAL A 148 -11.82 -31.50 -13.10
C VAL A 148 -12.73 -30.41 -12.55
N SER A 149 -13.57 -30.77 -11.56
CA SER A 149 -14.45 -29.83 -10.86
C SER A 149 -14.03 -29.65 -9.39
N GLU A 150 -12.79 -30.01 -9.07
CA GLU A 150 -12.27 -29.98 -7.69
C GLU A 150 -10.82 -29.48 -7.69
N TRP A 151 -10.53 -28.48 -6.86
CA TRP A 151 -9.22 -27.84 -6.72
C TRP A 151 -8.79 -27.81 -5.27
N LEU A 152 -7.51 -27.95 -5.02
CA LEU A 152 -6.88 -27.70 -3.72
C LEU A 152 -6.10 -26.37 -3.82
N ILE A 153 -6.59 -25.35 -3.12
CA ILE A 153 -6.01 -24.01 -3.14
C ILE A 153 -5.00 -23.92 -1.99
N GLU A 154 -3.72 -23.86 -2.34
CA GLU A 154 -2.60 -23.88 -1.37
C GLU A 154 -2.25 -22.47 -0.88
N ASP A 155 -2.43 -21.44 -1.70
CA ASP A 155 -2.15 -20.06 -1.36
C ASP A 155 -3.30 -19.46 -0.52
N PRO A 156 -3.06 -19.01 0.72
CA PRO A 156 -4.08 -18.41 1.58
C PRO A 156 -4.75 -17.16 1.00
N GLU A 157 -4.01 -16.32 0.27
CA GLU A 157 -4.57 -15.11 -0.37
C GLU A 157 -5.56 -15.50 -1.49
N GLN A 158 -5.23 -16.53 -2.28
CA GLN A 158 -6.13 -17.06 -3.31
C GLN A 158 -7.34 -17.75 -2.68
N ALA A 159 -7.14 -18.50 -1.61
CA ALA A 159 -8.21 -19.18 -0.88
C ALA A 159 -9.25 -18.18 -0.33
N LEU A 160 -8.79 -17.15 0.35
CA LEU A 160 -9.66 -16.09 0.88
C LEU A 160 -10.28 -15.24 -0.25
N GLY A 161 -9.55 -15.01 -1.34
CA GLY A 161 -10.07 -14.39 -2.55
C GLY A 161 -11.21 -15.18 -3.19
N ALA A 162 -11.12 -16.52 -3.22
CA ALA A 162 -12.21 -17.38 -3.67
C ALA A 162 -13.43 -17.27 -2.75
N VAL A 163 -13.23 -17.29 -1.42
CA VAL A 163 -14.31 -17.14 -0.44
C VAL A 163 -15.04 -15.80 -0.59
N GLU A 164 -14.31 -14.72 -0.87
CA GLU A 164 -14.88 -13.39 -1.10
C GLU A 164 -15.65 -13.30 -2.43
N THR A 165 -15.09 -13.89 -3.50
CA THR A 165 -15.57 -13.71 -4.87
C THR A 165 -16.76 -14.63 -5.19
N LEU A 166 -16.70 -15.91 -4.81
CA LEU A 166 -17.72 -16.90 -5.18
C LEU A 166 -19.15 -16.48 -4.87
N PRO A 167 -19.49 -15.92 -3.68
CA PRO A 167 -20.87 -15.52 -3.37
C PRO A 167 -21.39 -14.36 -4.24
N THR A 168 -20.50 -13.59 -4.88
CA THR A 168 -20.88 -12.43 -5.71
C THR A 168 -21.21 -12.80 -7.16
N LEU A 169 -20.84 -14.00 -7.59
CA LEU A 169 -21.00 -14.43 -8.96
C LEU A 169 -22.43 -14.92 -9.25
N ALA A 170 -23.07 -14.38 -10.27
CA ALA A 170 -24.38 -14.82 -10.72
C ALA A 170 -24.42 -16.30 -11.15
N ALA A 171 -23.26 -16.85 -11.55
CA ALA A 171 -23.07 -18.25 -11.89
C ALA A 171 -23.16 -19.20 -10.68
N ILE A 172 -23.05 -18.68 -9.45
CA ILE A 172 -23.09 -19.46 -8.21
C ILE A 172 -24.48 -19.38 -7.57
N ALA A 173 -25.10 -20.52 -7.33
CA ALA A 173 -26.38 -20.64 -6.63
C ALA A 173 -26.21 -20.62 -5.11
N ALA A 174 -25.15 -21.22 -4.60
CA ALA A 174 -24.83 -21.27 -3.16
C ALA A 174 -23.37 -21.62 -2.93
N VAL A 175 -22.84 -21.14 -1.79
CA VAL A 175 -21.55 -21.55 -1.24
C VAL A 175 -21.81 -22.39 0.00
N GLU A 176 -21.29 -23.61 0.02
CA GLU A 176 -21.58 -24.62 1.05
C GLU A 176 -20.30 -24.97 1.84
N TRP A 177 -20.44 -25.04 3.16
CA TRP A 177 -19.36 -25.37 4.08
C TRP A 177 -19.71 -26.59 4.94
N PRO A 178 -18.74 -27.38 5.40
CA PRO A 178 -18.94 -28.34 6.46
C PRO A 178 -19.42 -27.63 7.73
N LYS A 179 -20.30 -28.28 8.47
CA LYS A 179 -20.88 -27.72 9.70
C LYS A 179 -19.78 -27.21 10.67
N GLY A 180 -19.88 -25.95 11.06
CA GLY A 180 -18.96 -25.31 12.03
C GLY A 180 -17.58 -24.96 11.46
N LYS A 181 -17.39 -24.99 10.12
CA LYS A 181 -16.10 -24.67 9.47
C LYS A 181 -16.23 -23.56 8.41
N ALA A 182 -17.31 -22.80 8.45
CA ALA A 182 -17.49 -21.69 7.52
C ALA A 182 -16.44 -20.59 7.76
N VAL A 183 -15.79 -20.14 6.70
CA VAL A 183 -14.94 -18.96 6.70
C VAL A 183 -15.75 -17.80 6.12
N ARG A 184 -15.68 -16.65 6.78
CA ARG A 184 -16.38 -15.44 6.38
C ARG A 184 -15.37 -14.34 6.04
N VAL A 185 -15.55 -13.70 4.90
CA VAL A 185 -14.75 -12.54 4.49
C VAL A 185 -15.65 -11.31 4.46
N VAL A 186 -15.22 -10.24 5.14
CA VAL A 186 -15.94 -8.96 5.24
C VAL A 186 -15.07 -7.88 4.60
N SER A 187 -15.61 -7.17 3.63
CA SER A 187 -14.87 -6.09 2.95
C SER A 187 -14.75 -4.85 3.83
N VAL A 188 -13.55 -4.23 3.83
CA VAL A 188 -13.25 -3.00 4.58
C VAL A 188 -12.76 -1.92 3.63
N ASP A 189 -13.42 -0.77 3.65
CA ASP A 189 -13.06 0.38 2.83
C ASP A 189 -12.50 1.56 3.66
N THR A 190 -12.05 2.61 2.97
CA THR A 190 -11.45 3.80 3.59
C THR A 190 -12.42 4.56 4.50
N ARG A 191 -13.74 4.52 4.24
CA ARG A 191 -14.74 5.25 5.03
C ARG A 191 -15.00 4.62 6.39
N GLN A 192 -14.68 3.34 6.53
CA GLN A 192 -14.82 2.61 7.80
C GLN A 192 -13.61 2.87 8.72
N LEU A 193 -12.49 3.35 8.17
CA LEU A 193 -11.29 3.69 8.95
C LEU A 193 -11.45 5.05 9.63
N GLY A 194 -11.45 5.04 10.96
CA GLY A 194 -11.33 6.24 11.80
C GLY A 194 -9.88 6.39 12.26
N VAL A 195 -9.29 7.58 12.12
CA VAL A 195 -7.92 7.90 12.55
C VAL A 195 -7.94 9.17 13.38
N SER A 196 -7.36 9.12 14.58
CA SER A 196 -7.09 10.29 15.42
C SER A 196 -5.62 10.65 15.30
N VAL A 197 -5.34 11.95 15.11
CA VAL A 197 -3.99 12.52 15.03
C VAL A 197 -3.80 13.56 16.11
N SER A 198 -2.84 13.33 17.01
CA SER A 198 -2.48 14.25 18.08
C SER A 198 -0.98 14.52 18.09
N ARG A 199 -0.55 15.69 18.62
CA ARG A 199 0.88 16.02 18.73
C ARG A 199 1.47 15.42 19.99
N GLU A 200 2.65 14.80 19.85
CA GLU A 200 3.48 14.32 20.94
C GLU A 200 4.94 14.80 20.71
N HIS A 201 5.31 15.91 21.28
CA HIS A 201 6.61 16.59 21.06
C HIS A 201 6.86 16.91 19.57
N ASP A 202 7.84 16.26 18.94
CA ASP A 202 8.22 16.45 17.54
C ASP A 202 7.52 15.46 16.57
N TRP A 203 6.53 14.70 17.07
CA TRP A 203 5.82 13.68 16.34
C TRP A 203 4.33 13.91 16.36
N PHE A 204 3.67 13.45 15.33
CA PHE A 204 2.24 13.18 15.35
C PHE A 204 2.01 11.71 15.73
N ARG A 205 1.22 11.50 16.78
CA ARG A 205 0.74 10.19 17.16
C ARG A 205 -0.54 9.90 16.39
N LEU A 206 -0.58 8.74 15.76
CA LEU A 206 -1.74 8.22 15.05
C LEU A 206 -2.28 7.02 15.81
N SER A 207 -3.54 7.07 16.15
CA SER A 207 -4.31 5.94 16.66
C SER A 207 -5.60 5.82 15.86
N GLY A 208 -6.23 4.66 15.86
CA GLY A 208 -7.47 4.52 15.11
C GLY A 208 -7.92 3.09 14.98
N GLN A 209 -9.09 2.95 14.36
CA GLN A 209 -9.71 1.65 14.12
C GLN A 209 -10.60 1.69 12.90
N ALA A 210 -10.75 0.56 12.24
CA ALA A 210 -11.81 0.33 11.26
C ALA A 210 -12.97 -0.37 11.95
N THR A 211 -14.18 0.21 11.84
CA THR A 211 -15.41 -0.37 12.36
C THR A 211 -16.17 -1.00 11.21
N LEU A 212 -16.39 -2.31 11.30
CA LEU A 212 -17.12 -3.10 10.34
C LEU A 212 -18.57 -3.31 10.79
N ASP A 213 -19.37 -3.91 9.92
CA ASP A 213 -20.72 -4.34 10.28
C ASP A 213 -20.69 -5.32 11.45
N GLU A 214 -21.80 -5.39 12.19
CA GLU A 214 -21.95 -6.24 13.41
C GLU A 214 -21.01 -5.86 14.59
N GLY A 215 -20.43 -4.65 14.58
CA GLY A 215 -19.60 -4.14 15.68
C GLY A 215 -18.20 -4.73 15.74
N LEU A 216 -17.75 -5.41 14.69
CA LEU A 216 -16.37 -5.87 14.57
C LEU A 216 -15.43 -4.69 14.40
N VAL A 217 -14.29 -4.70 15.08
CA VAL A 217 -13.30 -3.62 15.10
C VAL A 217 -11.90 -4.14 14.79
N LEU A 218 -11.20 -3.45 13.90
CA LEU A 218 -9.78 -3.68 13.61
C LEU A 218 -8.96 -2.46 13.99
N GLN A 219 -7.96 -2.66 14.85
CA GLN A 219 -7.06 -1.59 15.25
C GLN A 219 -6.11 -1.18 14.12
N LEU A 220 -5.74 0.11 14.08
CA LEU A 220 -4.86 0.66 13.04
C LEU A 220 -3.51 -0.06 13.00
N GLU A 221 -2.96 -0.48 14.15
CA GLU A 221 -1.68 -1.20 14.23
C GLU A 221 -1.74 -2.55 13.50
N THR A 222 -2.85 -3.28 13.66
CA THR A 222 -3.09 -4.55 12.97
C THR A 222 -3.18 -4.33 11.46
N LEU A 223 -3.88 -3.28 11.04
CA LEU A 223 -4.00 -2.91 9.62
C LEU A 223 -2.65 -2.51 9.02
N LEU A 224 -1.83 -1.74 9.75
CA LEU A 224 -0.49 -1.35 9.30
C LEU A 224 0.46 -2.55 9.24
N THR A 225 0.32 -3.51 10.15
CA THR A 225 1.10 -4.76 10.13
C THR A 225 0.76 -5.59 8.89
N ALA A 226 -0.53 -5.81 8.63
CA ALA A 226 -0.98 -6.52 7.42
C ALA A 226 -0.49 -5.82 6.13
N ALA A 227 -0.51 -4.49 6.11
CA ALA A 227 0.01 -3.73 4.96
C ALA A 227 1.52 -3.92 4.74
N ARG A 228 2.32 -4.03 5.81
CA ARG A 228 3.77 -4.34 5.72
C ARG A 228 4.03 -5.75 5.20
N GLU A 229 3.21 -6.71 5.61
CA GLU A 229 3.25 -8.09 5.14
C GLU A 229 2.69 -8.25 3.72
N LYS A 230 2.21 -7.15 3.13
CA LYS A 230 1.54 -7.10 1.83
C LYS A 230 0.26 -7.93 1.76
N SER A 231 -0.25 -8.39 2.89
CA SER A 231 -1.51 -9.14 2.97
C SER A 231 -2.71 -8.22 2.68
N ARG A 232 -3.67 -8.77 1.94
CA ARG A 232 -4.97 -8.14 1.71
C ARG A 232 -5.98 -8.55 2.79
N PHE A 233 -5.75 -9.66 3.45
CA PHE A 233 -6.68 -10.25 4.40
C PHE A 233 -6.13 -10.18 5.83
N VAL A 234 -6.97 -9.73 6.76
CA VAL A 234 -6.61 -9.56 8.17
C VAL A 234 -7.48 -10.52 9.00
N PRO A 235 -6.89 -11.47 9.74
CA PRO A 235 -7.65 -12.39 10.60
C PRO A 235 -8.27 -11.63 11.76
N MET A 236 -9.56 -11.92 12.05
CA MET A 236 -10.32 -11.32 13.13
C MET A 236 -10.71 -12.33 14.23
N GLY A 237 -10.33 -13.60 14.06
CA GLY A 237 -10.75 -14.72 14.92
C GLY A 237 -12.00 -15.44 14.39
N ASP A 238 -12.28 -16.60 14.94
CA ASP A 238 -13.48 -17.43 14.67
C ASP A 238 -13.78 -17.66 13.17
N GLY A 239 -12.74 -17.74 12.33
CA GLY A 239 -12.89 -17.93 10.88
C GLY A 239 -13.36 -16.68 10.13
N VAL A 240 -13.35 -15.51 10.76
CA VAL A 240 -13.67 -14.24 10.11
C VAL A 240 -12.39 -13.54 9.65
N TYR A 241 -12.39 -13.04 8.42
CA TYR A 241 -11.31 -12.26 7.83
C TYR A 241 -11.85 -10.94 7.27
N ALA A 242 -11.09 -9.88 7.48
CA ALA A 242 -11.34 -8.59 6.86
C ALA A 242 -10.56 -8.49 5.54
N ALA A 243 -11.24 -8.26 4.43
CA ALA A 243 -10.63 -8.02 3.12
C ALA A 243 -10.48 -6.53 2.89
N LEU A 244 -9.24 -6.05 2.83
CA LEU A 244 -8.96 -4.65 2.54
C LEU A 244 -9.26 -4.34 1.07
N THR A 245 -10.08 -3.32 0.81
CA THR A 245 -10.25 -2.82 -0.56
C THR A 245 -8.91 -2.33 -1.11
N ARG A 246 -8.76 -2.34 -2.43
CA ARG A 246 -7.52 -1.89 -3.09
C ARG A 246 -7.10 -0.49 -2.65
N SER A 247 -8.07 0.42 -2.55
CA SER A 247 -7.86 1.80 -2.12
C SER A 247 -7.36 1.87 -0.67
N LEU A 248 -7.98 1.12 0.26
CA LEU A 248 -7.56 1.08 1.66
C LEU A 248 -6.18 0.42 1.81
N LYS A 249 -5.94 -0.71 1.14
CA LYS A 249 -4.64 -1.40 1.16
C LYS A 249 -3.52 -0.47 0.69
N GLN A 250 -3.73 0.27 -0.40
CA GLN A 250 -2.76 1.26 -0.90
C GLN A 250 -2.47 2.34 0.15
N LYS A 251 -3.50 2.97 0.73
CA LYS A 251 -3.34 3.99 1.78
C LYS A 251 -2.58 3.46 3.00
N LEU A 252 -2.95 2.27 3.47
CA LEU A 252 -2.27 1.64 4.61
C LEU A 252 -0.81 1.30 4.28
N SER A 253 -0.50 0.85 3.06
CA SER A 253 0.87 0.58 2.63
C SER A 253 1.71 1.87 2.59
N GLU A 254 1.15 2.96 2.09
CA GLU A 254 1.78 4.27 2.10
C GLU A 254 2.00 4.77 3.55
N LEU A 255 0.99 4.67 4.42
CA LEU A 255 1.11 5.01 5.84
C LEU A 255 2.19 4.17 6.52
N ALA A 256 2.17 2.85 6.32
CA ALA A 256 3.14 1.92 6.91
C ALA A 256 4.59 2.19 6.49
N ALA A 257 4.80 2.78 5.31
CA ALA A 257 6.12 3.16 4.82
C ALA A 257 6.73 4.35 5.58
N VAL A 258 5.92 5.25 6.15
CA VAL A 258 6.38 6.46 6.84
C VAL A 258 6.23 6.34 8.36
N ILE A 259 5.11 5.77 8.82
CA ILE A 259 4.77 5.68 10.24
C ILE A 259 5.64 4.66 10.97
N GLU A 260 6.16 5.06 12.12
CA GLU A 260 6.75 4.17 13.11
C GLU A 260 5.66 3.66 14.05
N THR A 261 5.53 2.35 14.19
CA THR A 261 4.55 1.76 15.12
C THR A 261 5.20 1.39 16.44
N ASP A 262 4.52 1.71 17.53
CA ASP A 262 4.82 1.21 18.87
C ASP A 262 3.55 0.60 19.51
N LYS A 263 3.60 0.24 20.79
CA LYS A 263 2.45 -0.36 21.50
C LYS A 263 1.23 0.56 21.66
N GLN A 264 1.37 1.85 21.34
CA GLN A 264 0.35 2.88 21.54
C GLN A 264 -0.16 3.45 20.20
N GLY A 265 0.26 2.90 19.08
CA GLY A 265 -0.14 3.33 17.75
C GLY A 265 1.02 3.67 16.82
N GLY A 266 0.74 4.56 15.87
CA GLY A 266 1.72 5.03 14.91
C GLY A 266 2.33 6.38 15.29
N LYS A 267 3.58 6.63 14.91
CA LYS A 267 4.26 7.92 15.01
C LYS A 267 4.73 8.38 13.64
N ALA A 268 4.42 9.63 13.30
CA ALA A 268 4.92 10.28 12.10
C ALA A 268 5.61 11.60 12.47
N PRO A 269 6.71 12.00 11.81
CA PRO A 269 7.34 13.28 12.06
C PRO A 269 6.39 14.43 11.71
N THR A 270 6.42 15.53 12.50
CA THR A 270 5.52 16.68 12.29
C THR A 270 5.65 17.29 10.90
N ILE A 271 6.83 17.19 10.30
CA ILE A 271 7.11 17.66 8.93
C ILE A 271 6.35 16.87 7.84
N ALA A 272 5.85 15.66 8.15
CA ALA A 272 5.03 14.87 7.24
C ALA A 272 3.54 15.25 7.26
N ALA A 273 3.16 16.35 7.93
CA ALA A 273 1.75 16.77 8.10
C ALA A 273 1.00 16.86 6.76
N ALA A 274 1.56 17.52 5.74
CA ALA A 274 0.92 17.66 4.44
C ALA A 274 0.64 16.31 3.77
N TRP A 275 1.62 15.42 3.82
CA TRP A 275 1.50 14.08 3.30
C TRP A 275 0.46 13.25 4.08
N LEU A 276 0.41 13.40 5.42
CA LEU A 276 -0.61 12.75 6.25
C LEU A 276 -2.02 13.24 5.91
N ASP A 277 -2.22 14.56 5.74
CA ASP A 277 -3.50 15.15 5.36
C ASP A 277 -4.00 14.56 4.03
N GLU A 278 -3.13 14.47 3.03
CA GLU A 278 -3.45 13.89 1.72
C GLU A 278 -3.79 12.39 1.79
N ILE A 279 -3.03 11.60 2.54
CA ILE A 279 -3.28 10.15 2.64
C ILE A 279 -4.52 9.84 3.45
N LEU A 280 -4.78 10.61 4.51
CA LEU A 280 -5.94 10.41 5.36
C LEU A 280 -7.23 10.97 4.76
N ASP A 281 -7.15 11.64 3.61
CA ASP A 281 -8.35 12.09 2.89
C ASP A 281 -9.30 10.92 2.57
N GLY A 282 -10.60 11.13 2.79
CA GLY A 282 -11.63 10.09 2.64
C GLY A 282 -11.71 9.07 3.79
N THR A 283 -10.93 9.25 4.88
CA THR A 283 -11.12 8.55 6.16
C THR A 283 -11.92 9.41 7.14
N ARG A 284 -12.33 8.82 8.28
CA ARG A 284 -12.91 9.59 9.39
C ARG A 284 -11.77 10.16 10.24
N LEU A 285 -11.30 11.36 9.89
CA LEU A 285 -10.17 12.00 10.56
C LEU A 285 -10.63 12.82 11.76
N ASP A 286 -10.14 12.45 12.96
CA ASP A 286 -10.19 13.29 14.17
C ASP A 286 -8.84 13.98 14.33
N ALA A 287 -8.74 15.19 13.77
CA ALA A 287 -7.53 15.99 13.77
C ALA A 287 -7.42 16.82 15.06
N GLY A 288 -6.40 16.60 15.85
CA GLY A 288 -6.03 17.44 16.98
C GLY A 288 -5.71 18.90 16.57
N LYS A 289 -5.75 19.82 17.50
CA LYS A 289 -5.53 21.27 17.26
C LYS A 289 -4.19 21.54 16.55
N ASP A 290 -3.12 20.96 17.06
CA ASP A 290 -1.75 21.18 16.52
C ASP A 290 -1.61 20.67 15.08
N PHE A 291 -2.27 19.55 14.74
CA PHE A 291 -2.26 19.03 13.38
C PHE A 291 -3.01 19.98 12.43
N ARG A 292 -4.19 20.46 12.82
CA ARG A 292 -4.95 21.44 12.04
C ARG A 292 -4.16 22.73 11.82
N GLU A 293 -3.51 23.24 12.85
CA GLU A 293 -2.66 24.44 12.74
C GLU A 293 -1.45 24.22 11.82
N ALA A 294 -0.86 23.00 11.83
CA ALA A 294 0.21 22.66 10.89
C ALA A 294 -0.28 22.65 9.44
N ILE A 295 -1.45 22.07 9.20
CA ILE A 295 -2.07 22.05 7.85
C ILE A 295 -2.43 23.47 7.40
N GLU A 296 -3.00 24.29 8.26
CA GLU A 296 -3.36 25.68 7.94
C GLU A 296 -2.12 26.52 7.58
N ARG A 297 -1.03 26.37 8.33
CA ARG A 297 0.26 27.02 7.99
C ARG A 297 0.77 26.59 6.63
N LEU A 298 0.67 25.30 6.30
CA LEU A 298 1.05 24.75 5.00
C LEU A 298 0.21 25.33 3.86
N ARG A 299 -1.11 25.38 4.01
CA ARG A 299 -2.03 25.93 3.02
C ARG A 299 -1.80 27.44 2.83
N SER A 300 -1.62 28.16 3.93
CA SER A 300 -1.29 29.59 3.90
C SER A 300 0.05 29.85 3.20
N ALA A 301 1.07 29.05 3.49
CA ALA A 301 2.36 29.16 2.83
C ALA A 301 2.25 28.86 1.31
N GLN A 302 1.50 27.83 0.93
CA GLN A 302 1.29 27.48 -0.49
C GLN A 302 0.56 28.57 -1.29
N SER A 303 -0.40 29.24 -0.68
CA SER A 303 -1.16 30.33 -1.32
C SER A 303 -0.40 31.67 -1.33
N SER A 304 0.72 31.77 -0.64
CA SER A 304 1.53 33.00 -0.63
C SER A 304 2.31 33.16 -1.94
N GLU A 305 2.47 34.42 -2.35
CA GLU A 305 3.27 34.82 -3.50
C GLU A 305 4.39 35.79 -3.05
N PRO A 306 5.45 35.26 -2.40
CA PRO A 306 6.55 36.11 -1.93
C PRO A 306 7.26 36.77 -3.12
N LYS A 307 7.43 38.08 -3.05
CA LYS A 307 8.14 38.84 -4.08
C LYS A 307 9.62 38.89 -3.75
N PRO A 308 10.50 38.83 -4.78
CA PRO A 308 11.94 39.03 -4.56
C PRO A 308 12.24 40.34 -3.82
N PRO A 309 13.21 40.35 -2.88
CA PRO A 309 13.53 41.55 -2.13
C PRO A 309 14.01 42.67 -3.01
N SER A 310 13.50 43.90 -2.81
CA SER A 310 13.85 45.10 -3.59
C SER A 310 15.30 45.50 -3.44
N LEU A 311 15.97 45.04 -2.39
CA LEU A 311 17.40 45.29 -2.15
C LEU A 311 18.34 44.40 -2.97
N LEU A 312 17.79 43.38 -3.67
CA LEU A 312 18.57 42.54 -4.58
C LEU A 312 18.97 43.33 -5.83
N GLN A 313 20.27 43.44 -6.09
CA GLN A 313 20.83 44.30 -7.17
C GLN A 313 20.77 43.65 -8.56
N VAL A 314 19.83 42.73 -8.78
CA VAL A 314 19.60 42.07 -10.06
C VAL A 314 18.17 41.57 -10.14
N ARG A 315 17.60 41.56 -11.34
CA ARG A 315 16.28 40.96 -11.56
C ARG A 315 16.43 39.46 -11.76
N LEU A 316 15.68 38.68 -10.99
CA LEU A 316 15.59 37.25 -11.20
C LEU A 316 14.90 36.93 -12.52
N ARG A 317 15.32 35.87 -13.19
CA ARG A 317 14.59 35.29 -14.31
C ARG A 317 13.31 34.60 -13.79
N PRO A 318 12.27 34.43 -14.62
CA PRO A 318 11.01 33.81 -14.15
C PRO A 318 11.22 32.53 -13.35
N TYR A 319 11.94 31.55 -13.88
CA TYR A 319 12.21 30.30 -13.18
C TYR A 319 13.02 30.50 -11.89
N GLN A 320 13.87 31.49 -11.77
CA GLN A 320 14.62 31.82 -10.55
C GLN A 320 13.68 32.42 -9.49
N GLU A 321 12.72 33.23 -9.94
CA GLU A 321 11.67 33.78 -9.09
C GLU A 321 10.78 32.66 -8.54
N ASP A 322 10.38 31.67 -9.37
CA ASP A 322 9.66 30.49 -8.93
C ASP A 322 10.43 29.68 -7.89
N GLY A 323 11.76 29.52 -8.09
CA GLY A 323 12.61 28.82 -7.13
C GLY A 323 12.76 29.59 -5.80
N TYR A 324 12.85 30.92 -5.86
CA TYR A 324 12.82 31.77 -4.68
C TYR A 324 11.48 31.64 -3.95
N GLN A 325 10.35 31.75 -4.64
CA GLN A 325 9.00 31.62 -4.06
C GLN A 325 8.81 30.26 -3.41
N TRP A 326 9.23 29.18 -4.06
CA TRP A 326 9.19 27.83 -3.51
C TRP A 326 9.99 27.73 -2.20
N ALA A 327 11.23 28.24 -2.17
CA ALA A 327 12.05 28.22 -0.97
C ALA A 327 11.45 29.05 0.18
N MET A 328 10.86 30.22 -0.13
CA MET A 328 10.19 31.07 0.86
C MET A 328 8.92 30.45 1.41
N ARG A 329 8.12 29.76 0.58
CA ARG A 329 6.95 28.99 1.03
C ARG A 329 7.36 27.89 2.01
N LEU A 330 8.44 27.15 1.72
CA LEU A 330 8.99 26.15 2.63
C LEU A 330 9.46 26.80 3.96
N ALA A 331 10.17 27.90 3.88
CA ALA A 331 10.63 28.63 5.07
C ALA A 331 9.47 29.10 5.95
N THR A 332 8.40 29.65 5.36
CA THR A 332 7.17 30.05 6.08
C THR A 332 6.46 28.86 6.72
N ALA A 333 6.48 27.71 6.06
CA ALA A 333 5.92 26.48 6.60
C ALA A 333 6.81 25.83 7.69
N GLY A 334 8.02 26.33 7.95
CA GLY A 334 8.97 25.75 8.90
C GLY A 334 9.66 24.49 8.38
N MET A 335 9.80 24.36 7.05
CA MET A 335 10.38 23.21 6.36
C MET A 335 11.58 23.63 5.54
N GLY A 336 12.56 22.75 5.39
CA GLY A 336 13.70 22.95 4.52
C GLY A 336 13.49 22.41 3.10
N GLY A 337 14.46 22.68 2.21
CA GLY A 337 14.38 22.24 0.82
C GLY A 337 15.73 21.87 0.20
N CYS A 338 15.65 21.24 -0.97
CA CYS A 338 16.77 20.92 -1.83
C CYS A 338 16.53 21.52 -3.22
N LEU A 339 17.26 22.58 -3.55
CA LEU A 339 17.27 23.18 -4.88
C LEU A 339 18.29 22.44 -5.75
N ALA A 340 17.76 21.60 -6.63
CA ALA A 340 18.50 20.62 -7.41
C ALA A 340 18.57 20.95 -8.91
N ASP A 341 18.46 22.23 -9.25
CA ASP A 341 18.56 22.73 -10.63
C ASP A 341 19.92 22.39 -11.25
N ASP A 342 19.96 22.19 -12.55
CA ASP A 342 21.20 21.95 -13.30
C ASP A 342 22.25 23.03 -13.03
N MET A 343 23.52 22.68 -13.16
CA MET A 343 24.63 23.64 -13.00
C MET A 343 24.48 24.83 -13.96
N GLY A 344 24.71 26.03 -13.47
CA GLY A 344 24.61 27.28 -14.26
C GLY A 344 23.21 27.88 -14.35
N LEU A 345 22.19 27.33 -13.70
CA LEU A 345 20.85 27.96 -13.60
C LEU A 345 20.75 29.01 -12.49
N GLY A 346 21.87 29.39 -11.85
CA GLY A 346 21.90 30.49 -10.88
C GLY A 346 21.32 30.14 -9.52
N LYS A 347 21.59 28.94 -9.00
CA LYS A 347 21.18 28.52 -7.63
C LYS A 347 21.70 29.49 -6.56
N THR A 348 22.95 29.96 -6.69
CA THR A 348 23.52 30.93 -5.75
C THR A 348 22.70 32.22 -5.70
N LEU A 349 22.26 32.71 -6.84
CA LEU A 349 21.45 33.93 -6.92
C LEU A 349 20.07 33.78 -6.28
N GLN A 350 19.40 32.65 -6.50
CA GLN A 350 18.13 32.30 -5.84
C GLN A 350 18.33 32.19 -4.30
N ALA A 351 19.43 31.58 -3.87
CA ALA A 351 19.78 31.46 -2.46
C ALA A 351 20.10 32.82 -1.83
N LEU A 352 20.80 33.73 -2.55
CA LEU A 352 21.06 35.09 -2.09
C LEU A 352 19.76 35.90 -1.91
N ALA A 353 18.78 35.74 -2.79
CA ALA A 353 17.47 36.34 -2.62
C ALA A 353 16.77 35.88 -1.35
N VAL A 354 16.83 34.56 -1.05
CA VAL A 354 16.29 33.98 0.19
C VAL A 354 17.03 34.49 1.43
N LEU A 355 18.37 34.55 1.38
CA LEU A 355 19.20 35.07 2.46
C LEU A 355 18.86 36.53 2.78
N LEU A 356 18.72 37.33 1.74
CA LEU A 356 18.43 38.75 1.87
C LEU A 356 17.04 39.02 2.47
N GLU A 357 16.02 38.28 2.02
CA GLU A 357 14.66 38.38 2.56
C GLU A 357 14.60 37.99 4.04
N ARG A 358 15.36 36.97 4.41
CA ARG A 358 15.36 36.43 5.78
C ARG A 358 16.37 37.11 6.71
N ALA A 359 17.21 38.00 6.20
CA ALA A 359 18.34 38.61 6.92
C ALA A 359 17.94 39.32 8.22
N ALA A 360 16.78 39.98 8.26
CA ALA A 360 16.30 40.68 9.44
C ALA A 360 15.95 39.75 10.62
N GLY A 361 15.66 38.48 10.36
CA GLY A 361 15.27 37.50 11.37
C GLY A 361 16.43 36.91 12.17
N GLY A 362 17.68 37.05 11.69
CA GLY A 362 18.85 36.53 12.38
C GLY A 362 20.01 36.15 11.43
N PRO A 363 21.09 35.58 11.99
CA PRO A 363 22.30 35.29 11.23
C PRO A 363 22.12 34.15 10.24
N ALA A 364 22.86 34.23 9.13
CA ALA A 364 22.90 33.19 8.12
C ALA A 364 24.28 32.51 8.04
N LEU A 365 24.27 31.22 7.73
CA LEU A 365 25.49 30.43 7.51
C LEU A 365 25.41 29.76 6.14
N VAL A 366 26.44 29.96 5.32
CA VAL A 366 26.65 29.23 4.08
C VAL A 366 27.84 28.29 4.25
N ILE A 367 27.62 27.01 4.01
CA ILE A 367 28.64 25.97 3.98
C ILE A 367 28.87 25.59 2.51
N ALA A 368 30.11 25.76 2.05
CA ALA A 368 30.45 25.53 0.66
C ALA A 368 31.81 24.80 0.51
N PRO A 369 32.15 24.23 -0.64
CA PRO A 369 33.51 23.81 -0.93
C PRO A 369 34.48 24.99 -0.81
N THR A 370 35.72 24.72 -0.37
CA THR A 370 36.73 25.80 -0.17
C THR A 370 36.93 26.65 -1.43
N SER A 371 36.93 26.04 -2.60
CA SER A 371 37.08 26.73 -3.88
C SER A 371 35.92 27.67 -4.25
N VAL A 372 34.76 27.51 -3.58
CA VAL A 372 33.54 28.28 -3.90
C VAL A 372 33.26 29.37 -2.86
N CYS A 373 33.89 29.34 -1.69
CA CYS A 373 33.69 30.35 -0.63
C CYS A 373 33.96 31.79 -1.12
N GLY A 374 35.05 32.00 -1.87
CA GLY A 374 35.36 33.29 -2.44
C GLY A 374 34.34 33.77 -3.46
N ASN A 375 33.76 32.87 -4.25
CA ASN A 375 32.71 33.21 -5.20
C ASN A 375 31.42 33.62 -4.46
N TRP A 376 31.03 32.94 -3.40
CA TRP A 376 29.90 33.32 -2.54
C TRP A 376 30.08 34.74 -2.01
N PHE A 377 31.27 35.07 -1.50
CA PHE A 377 31.56 36.39 -0.99
C PHE A 377 31.47 37.48 -2.09
N ALA A 378 32.07 37.20 -3.25
CA ALA A 378 32.03 38.15 -4.37
C ALA A 378 30.60 38.36 -4.90
N GLU A 379 29.81 37.30 -5.09
CA GLU A 379 28.42 37.38 -5.51
C GLU A 379 27.55 38.09 -4.49
N THR A 380 27.74 37.85 -3.19
CA THR A 380 27.02 38.58 -2.13
C THR A 380 27.28 40.07 -2.21
N ARG A 381 28.54 40.47 -2.30
CA ARG A 381 28.89 41.89 -2.42
C ARG A 381 28.31 42.55 -3.67
N ARG A 382 28.19 41.80 -4.75
CA ARG A 382 27.67 42.29 -6.03
C ARG A 382 26.15 42.40 -6.05
N PHE A 383 25.43 41.39 -5.55
CA PHE A 383 23.98 41.23 -5.73
C PHE A 383 23.16 41.50 -4.46
N ALA A 384 23.77 41.36 -3.28
CA ALA A 384 23.12 41.55 -1.98
C ALA A 384 24.05 42.35 -1.03
N PRO A 385 24.48 43.58 -1.42
CA PRO A 385 25.51 44.34 -0.68
C PRO A 385 25.09 44.79 0.72
N THR A 386 23.83 44.68 1.10
CA THR A 386 23.32 44.97 2.43
C THR A 386 23.58 43.81 3.42
N LEU A 387 23.95 42.63 2.94
CA LEU A 387 24.41 41.55 3.80
C LEU A 387 25.86 41.73 4.22
N ASN A 388 26.12 41.56 5.49
CA ASN A 388 27.45 41.61 6.11
C ASN A 388 28.17 40.28 5.86
N ALA A 389 28.64 40.03 4.66
CA ALA A 389 29.30 38.77 4.33
C ALA A 389 30.74 38.72 4.88
N ARG A 390 31.09 37.63 5.50
CA ARG A 390 32.46 37.34 5.98
C ARG A 390 32.85 35.89 5.73
N ILE A 391 34.10 35.68 5.32
CA ILE A 391 34.67 34.33 5.12
C ILE A 391 35.38 33.91 6.41
N TYR A 392 34.96 32.81 7.00
CA TYR A 392 35.50 32.28 8.27
C TYR A 392 37.01 31.98 8.23
N SER A 393 37.54 31.58 7.06
CA SER A 393 38.99 31.30 6.88
C SER A 393 39.85 32.55 7.00
N ASP A 394 39.32 33.72 6.68
CA ASP A 394 40.10 34.97 6.56
C ASP A 394 40.32 35.63 7.94
N ALA A 395 39.59 35.19 8.93
CA ALA A 395 39.70 35.68 10.30
C ALA A 395 40.80 34.96 11.10
N GLY A 396 41.44 35.66 12.04
CA GLY A 396 42.33 35.06 13.03
C GLY A 396 41.61 34.20 14.05
N ASP A 397 42.32 33.34 14.80
CA ASP A 397 41.67 32.36 15.70
C ASP A 397 40.83 33.03 16.83
N SER A 398 41.25 34.17 17.39
CA SER A 398 40.45 34.95 18.35
C SER A 398 39.23 35.59 17.72
N GLU A 399 39.35 36.10 16.52
CA GLU A 399 38.27 36.72 15.77
C GLU A 399 37.21 35.71 15.32
N ARG A 400 37.61 34.46 15.01
CA ARG A 400 36.70 33.38 14.63
C ARG A 400 35.65 33.04 15.67
N GLU A 401 36.02 33.10 16.95
CA GLU A 401 35.06 32.90 18.06
C GLU A 401 34.03 34.03 18.10
N GLU A 402 34.49 35.28 17.96
CA GLU A 402 33.60 36.45 17.95
C GLU A 402 32.68 36.43 16.71
N LEU A 403 33.19 36.09 15.53
CA LEU A 403 32.38 35.99 14.31
C LEU A 403 31.20 35.03 14.45
N VAL A 404 31.39 33.91 15.13
CA VAL A 404 30.32 32.95 15.34
C VAL A 404 29.41 33.36 16.47
N SER A 405 29.96 33.80 17.64
CA SER A 405 29.17 34.09 18.85
C SER A 405 28.36 35.39 18.74
N GLN A 406 28.85 36.39 18.02
CA GLN A 406 28.21 37.71 17.87
C GLN A 406 27.40 37.87 16.57
N ALA A 407 27.42 36.89 15.66
CA ALA A 407 26.68 37.00 14.42
C ALA A 407 25.19 37.32 14.68
N GLY A 408 24.62 38.32 14.05
CA GLY A 408 23.26 38.83 14.25
C GLY A 408 22.48 38.96 12.92
N PRO A 409 21.37 39.72 12.97
CA PRO A 409 20.67 40.11 11.77
C PRO A 409 21.60 40.73 10.72
N GLN A 410 21.36 40.48 9.44
CA GLN A 410 22.17 40.89 8.29
C GLN A 410 23.55 40.19 8.18
N ASP A 411 24.03 39.45 9.16
CA ASP A 411 25.32 38.78 9.07
C ASP A 411 25.22 37.47 8.28
N LEU A 412 26.10 37.34 7.29
CA LEU A 412 26.27 36.13 6.49
C LEU A 412 27.68 35.58 6.69
N LEU A 413 27.80 34.47 7.38
CA LEU A 413 29.06 33.78 7.56
C LEU A 413 29.22 32.68 6.49
N ILE A 414 30.37 32.66 5.80
CA ILE A 414 30.70 31.69 4.77
C ILE A 414 31.84 30.80 5.29
N VAL A 415 31.63 29.49 5.32
CA VAL A 415 32.59 28.52 5.88
C VAL A 415 32.74 27.32 4.94
N SER A 416 33.95 26.78 4.85
CA SER A 416 34.15 25.53 4.14
C SER A 416 33.73 24.32 4.99
N TYR A 417 33.29 23.23 4.34
CA TYR A 417 32.95 21.98 5.01
C TYR A 417 34.06 21.45 5.92
N THR A 418 35.31 21.61 5.52
CA THR A 418 36.49 21.17 6.29
C THR A 418 36.66 22.00 7.55
N LEU A 419 36.58 23.33 7.44
CA LEU A 419 36.71 24.23 8.59
C LEU A 419 35.52 24.10 9.56
N LEU A 420 34.33 23.93 9.03
CA LEU A 420 33.15 23.63 9.87
C LEU A 420 33.36 22.35 10.69
N GLN A 421 33.84 21.27 10.06
CA GLN A 421 34.14 20.00 10.76
C GLN A 421 35.18 20.18 11.86
N LEU A 422 36.20 21.00 11.64
CA LEU A 422 37.28 21.24 12.61
C LEU A 422 36.80 22.13 13.80
N ALA A 423 35.85 23.02 13.55
CA ALA A 423 35.33 23.96 14.55
C ALA A 423 33.85 23.67 14.92
N GLN A 424 33.43 22.41 14.80
CA GLN A 424 32.02 21.98 14.92
C GLN A 424 31.33 22.54 16.18
N GLU A 425 31.97 22.45 17.35
CA GLU A 425 31.37 22.87 18.63
C GLU A 425 30.98 24.36 18.62
N ARG A 426 31.79 25.23 18.00
CA ARG A 426 31.51 26.66 17.90
C ARG A 426 30.23 26.93 17.11
N PHE A 427 30.05 26.24 15.98
CA PHE A 427 28.88 26.41 15.10
C PHE A 427 27.63 25.74 15.63
N ALA A 428 27.75 24.57 16.28
CA ALA A 428 26.62 23.80 16.84
C ALA A 428 26.01 24.46 18.09
N GLY A 429 26.78 25.23 18.82
CA GLY A 429 26.33 25.98 20.03
C GLY A 429 25.32 27.10 19.72
N ARG A 430 25.10 27.43 18.43
CA ARG A 430 24.28 28.55 17.99
C ARG A 430 23.08 28.09 17.15
N ASN A 431 21.98 28.86 17.20
CA ASN A 431 20.89 28.71 16.24
C ASN A 431 21.09 29.68 15.06
N TRP A 432 21.03 29.15 13.86
CA TRP A 432 21.14 29.91 12.61
C TRP A 432 19.74 30.20 12.07
N HIS A 433 19.44 31.45 11.72
CA HIS A 433 18.14 31.75 11.14
C HIS A 433 17.99 31.15 9.73
N THR A 434 19.09 31.11 8.96
CA THR A 434 19.13 30.45 7.65
C THR A 434 20.45 29.70 7.47
N LEU A 435 20.38 28.44 7.10
CA LEU A 435 21.52 27.57 6.86
C LEU A 435 21.47 27.05 5.41
N ILE A 436 22.52 27.33 4.63
CA ILE A 436 22.65 26.85 3.25
C ILE A 436 23.84 25.89 3.17
N ALA A 437 23.62 24.73 2.56
CA ALA A 437 24.68 23.80 2.18
C ALA A 437 24.81 23.80 0.65
N ASP A 438 25.86 24.42 0.15
CA ASP A 438 26.14 24.44 -1.28
C ASP A 438 26.99 23.22 -1.69
N GLU A 439 26.75 22.74 -2.92
CA GLU A 439 27.27 21.45 -3.40
C GLU A 439 27.04 20.34 -2.36
N ALA A 440 25.76 20.19 -2.00
CA ALA A 440 25.33 19.31 -0.88
C ALA A 440 25.68 17.83 -1.09
N GLN A 441 26.11 17.39 -2.27
CA GLN A 441 26.72 16.09 -2.45
C GLN A 441 27.99 15.90 -1.59
N ALA A 442 28.58 16.96 -1.06
CA ALA A 442 29.67 16.89 -0.08
C ALA A 442 29.29 16.16 1.23
N ILE A 443 27.99 16.09 1.56
CA ILE A 443 27.45 15.43 2.75
C ILE A 443 26.71 14.12 2.42
N LYS A 444 26.86 13.55 1.23
CA LYS A 444 26.18 12.33 0.79
C LYS A 444 26.45 11.10 1.66
N ASN A 445 27.65 10.99 2.23
CA ASN A 445 27.98 9.92 3.17
C ASN A 445 27.61 10.34 4.60
N ALA A 446 26.49 9.85 5.09
CA ALA A 446 25.97 10.18 6.42
C ALA A 446 26.92 9.80 7.58
N ALA A 447 27.76 8.78 7.43
CA ALA A 447 28.69 8.34 8.46
C ALA A 447 29.99 9.18 8.50
N ALA A 448 30.24 10.00 7.48
CA ALA A 448 31.43 10.84 7.44
C ALA A 448 31.36 11.94 8.52
N LYS A 449 32.49 12.21 9.18
CA LYS A 449 32.60 13.26 10.22
C LYS A 449 32.10 14.62 9.71
N ARG A 450 32.40 14.94 8.44
CA ARG A 450 31.89 16.16 7.78
C ARG A 450 30.38 16.24 7.77
N SER A 451 29.69 15.16 7.41
CA SER A 451 28.23 15.10 7.36
C SER A 451 27.62 15.21 8.76
N GLN A 452 28.21 14.52 9.74
CA GLN A 452 27.76 14.60 11.13
C GLN A 452 27.87 16.03 11.67
N ALA A 453 29.00 16.72 11.41
CA ALA A 453 29.17 18.11 11.81
C ALA A 453 28.08 19.04 11.25
N VAL A 454 27.68 18.83 10.00
CA VAL A 454 26.58 19.60 9.37
C VAL A 454 25.21 19.25 9.94
N PHE A 455 24.96 17.97 10.25
CA PHE A 455 23.67 17.53 10.79
C PHE A 455 23.40 18.03 12.23
N GLU A 456 24.44 18.31 13.00
CA GLU A 456 24.33 18.82 14.37
C GLU A 456 24.03 20.32 14.47
N LEU A 457 24.17 21.06 13.37
CA LEU A 457 23.83 22.48 13.34
C LEU A 457 22.34 22.69 13.58
N LYS A 458 22.01 23.72 14.37
CA LYS A 458 20.64 24.16 14.62
C LYS A 458 20.29 25.30 13.68
N ALA A 459 19.15 25.22 13.00
CA ALA A 459 18.69 26.27 12.10
C ALA A 459 17.16 26.28 11.98
N ASP A 460 16.59 27.48 11.79
CA ASP A 460 15.16 27.67 11.58
C ASP A 460 14.74 27.29 10.15
N PHE A 461 15.62 27.55 9.19
CA PHE A 461 15.43 27.16 7.78
C PHE A 461 16.71 26.59 7.19
N ARG A 462 16.59 25.51 6.41
CA ARG A 462 17.70 24.80 5.77
C ARG A 462 17.47 24.66 4.28
N LEU A 463 18.45 25.02 3.47
CA LEU A 463 18.40 24.90 2.01
C LEU A 463 19.67 24.20 1.51
N ALA A 464 19.50 23.04 0.91
CA ALA A 464 20.56 22.34 0.19
C ALA A 464 20.58 22.80 -1.28
N LEU A 465 21.75 23.11 -1.80
CA LEU A 465 21.97 23.42 -3.22
C LEU A 465 22.83 22.29 -3.81
N THR A 466 22.39 21.70 -4.91
CA THR A 466 23.14 20.65 -5.61
C THR A 466 22.76 20.62 -7.09
N GLY A 467 23.68 20.22 -7.97
CA GLY A 467 23.35 19.88 -9.35
C GLY A 467 22.91 18.43 -9.53
N THR A 468 23.15 17.58 -8.53
CA THR A 468 22.97 16.13 -8.60
C THR A 468 22.44 15.60 -7.25
N PRO A 469 21.14 15.66 -6.98
CA PRO A 469 20.58 15.24 -5.69
C PRO A 469 20.70 13.73 -5.44
N VAL A 470 20.78 12.95 -6.50
CA VAL A 470 21.04 11.49 -6.47
C VAL A 470 22.07 11.18 -7.55
N GLU A 471 23.30 10.91 -7.16
CA GLU A 471 24.34 10.51 -8.12
C GLU A 471 24.35 9.00 -8.35
N ASN A 472 24.44 8.20 -7.26
CA ASN A 472 24.68 6.77 -7.37
C ASN A 472 23.73 5.91 -6.52
N ARG A 473 23.25 6.40 -5.38
CA ARG A 473 22.46 5.63 -4.42
C ARG A 473 21.38 6.48 -3.75
N LEU A 474 20.29 5.85 -3.38
CA LEU A 474 19.24 6.50 -2.60
C LEU A 474 19.70 6.96 -1.21
N ALA A 475 20.78 6.36 -0.67
CA ALA A 475 21.41 6.82 0.56
C ALA A 475 21.94 8.27 0.47
N ASP A 476 22.33 8.74 -0.73
CA ASP A 476 22.77 10.12 -0.97
C ASP A 476 21.58 11.08 -0.76
N LEU A 477 20.42 10.71 -1.28
CA LEU A 477 19.16 11.44 -1.08
C LEU A 477 18.75 11.49 0.40
N TRP A 478 18.89 10.37 1.12
CA TRP A 478 18.61 10.33 2.54
C TRP A 478 19.45 11.35 3.32
N SER A 479 20.72 11.44 3.01
CA SER A 479 21.64 12.39 3.67
C SER A 479 21.26 13.84 3.40
N ILE A 480 20.89 14.18 2.16
CA ILE A 480 20.43 15.53 1.79
C ILE A 480 19.12 15.85 2.51
N MET A 481 18.16 14.90 2.54
CA MET A 481 16.89 15.10 3.23
C MET A 481 17.07 15.17 4.75
N ARG A 482 18.00 14.42 5.35
CA ARG A 482 18.35 14.54 6.76
C ARG A 482 18.88 15.94 7.10
N PHE A 483 19.65 16.54 6.21
CA PHE A 483 20.08 17.94 6.38
C PHE A 483 18.90 18.91 6.25
N ALA A 484 18.15 18.84 5.15
CA ALA A 484 17.06 19.79 4.85
C ALA A 484 15.90 19.62 5.83
N ASN A 485 15.46 18.39 6.07
CA ASN A 485 14.25 18.05 6.84
C ASN A 485 14.54 16.89 7.82
N PRO A 486 15.20 17.16 8.95
CA PRO A 486 15.54 16.13 9.93
C PRO A 486 14.30 15.33 10.37
N GLY A 487 14.41 14.00 10.32
CA GLY A 487 13.34 13.09 10.74
C GLY A 487 12.37 12.66 9.62
N LEU A 488 12.25 13.40 8.51
CA LEU A 488 11.30 13.08 7.43
C LEU A 488 11.40 11.64 6.93
N LEU A 489 12.62 11.15 6.69
CA LEU A 489 12.88 9.80 6.18
C LEU A 489 13.28 8.79 7.27
N GLY A 490 13.15 9.17 8.55
CA GLY A 490 13.53 8.31 9.68
C GLY A 490 15.03 8.00 9.74
N THR A 491 15.39 6.89 10.41
CA THR A 491 16.78 6.45 10.50
C THR A 491 17.26 5.83 9.18
N VAL A 492 18.59 5.85 8.95
CA VAL A 492 19.18 5.27 7.73
C VAL A 492 18.85 3.78 7.55
N ASN A 493 18.80 3.01 8.64
CA ASN A 493 18.45 1.59 8.56
C ASN A 493 17.02 1.40 8.07
N ARG A 494 16.06 2.13 8.62
CA ARG A 494 14.66 2.08 8.19
C ARG A 494 14.47 2.58 6.75
N PHE A 495 15.17 3.63 6.37
CA PHE A 495 15.15 4.09 4.99
C PHE A 495 15.66 3.00 4.03
N ASN A 496 16.73 2.31 4.40
CA ASN A 496 17.27 1.20 3.62
C ASN A 496 16.28 0.03 3.51
N GLU A 497 15.63 -0.34 4.61
CA GLU A 497 14.63 -1.41 4.63
C GLU A 497 13.39 -1.08 3.81
N ARG A 498 12.89 0.15 3.91
CA ARG A 498 11.61 0.56 3.34
C ARG A 498 11.71 1.06 1.90
N PHE A 499 12.80 1.73 1.55
CA PHE A 499 12.95 2.40 0.27
C PHE A 499 14.17 1.94 -0.51
N ALA A 500 15.40 2.12 0.00
CA ALA A 500 16.59 1.88 -0.79
C ALA A 500 16.74 0.41 -1.20
N GLY A 501 16.57 -0.54 -0.28
CA GLY A 501 16.63 -1.98 -0.58
C GLY A 501 15.59 -2.42 -1.60
N PRO A 502 14.29 -2.18 -1.38
CA PRO A 502 13.23 -2.54 -2.33
C PRO A 502 13.39 -1.87 -3.71
N ILE A 503 13.74 -0.58 -3.75
CA ILE A 503 13.87 0.15 -5.04
C ILE A 503 15.11 -0.31 -5.81
N GLU A 504 16.28 -0.38 -5.15
CA GLU A 504 17.55 -0.67 -5.82
C GLU A 504 17.70 -2.14 -6.20
N ARG A 505 17.21 -3.07 -5.35
CA ARG A 505 17.35 -4.53 -5.57
C ARG A 505 16.19 -5.13 -6.36
N SER A 506 14.96 -4.74 -6.01
CA SER A 506 13.73 -5.37 -6.53
C SER A 506 12.97 -4.49 -7.51
N ARG A 507 13.42 -3.24 -7.77
CA ARG A 507 12.73 -2.24 -8.62
C ARG A 507 11.27 -2.04 -8.19
N ASP A 508 11.02 -2.04 -6.87
CA ASP A 508 9.69 -1.88 -6.29
C ASP A 508 9.12 -0.49 -6.66
N ARG A 509 8.12 -0.49 -7.53
CA ARG A 509 7.48 0.74 -8.05
C ARG A 509 6.64 1.44 -6.99
N ASP A 510 6.04 0.68 -6.07
CA ASP A 510 5.20 1.24 -5.02
C ASP A 510 6.07 1.99 -4.01
N ALA A 511 7.18 1.39 -3.56
CA ALA A 511 8.15 2.06 -2.71
C ALA A 511 8.73 3.31 -3.38
N GLN A 512 9.01 3.27 -4.68
CA GLN A 512 9.48 4.41 -5.45
C GLN A 512 8.42 5.53 -5.52
N HIS A 513 7.16 5.17 -5.75
CA HIS A 513 6.06 6.13 -5.81
C HIS A 513 5.86 6.83 -4.46
N VAL A 514 5.83 6.08 -3.37
CA VAL A 514 5.69 6.62 -2.01
C VAL A 514 6.84 7.57 -1.67
N LEU A 515 8.09 7.15 -1.93
CA LEU A 515 9.27 8.00 -1.70
C LEU A 515 9.18 9.31 -2.50
N LYS A 516 8.84 9.24 -3.80
CA LYS A 516 8.71 10.41 -4.66
C LYS A 516 7.64 11.38 -4.15
N ARG A 517 6.49 10.89 -3.70
CA ARG A 517 5.42 11.73 -3.12
C ARG A 517 5.88 12.37 -1.82
N LEU A 518 6.54 11.61 -0.94
CA LEU A 518 6.99 12.09 0.37
C LEU A 518 8.03 13.22 0.25
N ILE A 519 8.97 13.12 -0.69
CA ILE A 519 10.04 14.12 -0.85
C ILE A 519 9.71 15.20 -1.89
N GLY A 520 8.74 14.97 -2.75
CA GLY A 520 8.40 15.85 -3.87
C GLY A 520 8.26 17.33 -3.50
N PRO A 521 7.54 17.68 -2.42
CA PRO A 521 7.40 19.07 -1.99
C PRO A 521 8.73 19.76 -1.64
N PHE A 522 9.74 18.99 -1.23
CA PHE A 522 11.01 19.46 -0.69
C PHE A 522 12.17 19.46 -1.69
N VAL A 523 11.94 19.01 -2.92
CA VAL A 523 12.96 18.97 -3.98
C VAL A 523 12.47 19.69 -5.19
N LEU A 524 13.16 20.77 -5.55
CA LEU A 524 12.92 21.47 -6.81
C LEU A 524 14.08 21.19 -7.77
N ARG A 525 13.78 20.56 -8.90
CA ARG A 525 14.76 20.24 -9.94
C ARG A 525 14.26 20.65 -11.31
N ARG A 526 15.04 21.43 -12.00
CA ARG A 526 14.81 21.84 -13.40
C ARG A 526 16.06 21.60 -14.21
N SER A 527 15.89 21.10 -15.40
CA SER A 527 16.98 20.93 -16.37
C SER A 527 17.16 22.19 -17.21
N LYS A 528 18.35 22.37 -17.79
CA LYS A 528 18.60 23.43 -18.74
C LYS A 528 17.66 23.37 -19.97
N ALA A 529 17.32 22.16 -20.41
CA ALA A 529 16.43 21.95 -21.54
C ALA A 529 15.00 22.45 -21.27
N GLU A 530 14.47 22.21 -20.06
CA GLU A 530 13.16 22.71 -19.64
C GLU A 530 13.15 24.24 -19.58
N VAL A 531 14.14 24.82 -18.93
CA VAL A 531 14.25 26.29 -18.77
C VAL A 531 14.46 27.03 -20.11
N LEU A 532 15.19 26.43 -21.05
CA LEU A 532 15.42 27.04 -22.38
C LEU A 532 14.16 27.06 -23.26
N GLN A 533 13.19 26.20 -23.00
CA GLN A 533 11.88 26.18 -23.68
C GLN A 533 10.95 27.29 -23.18
N GLU A 534 11.21 27.83 -22.00
CA GLU A 534 10.42 28.90 -21.36
C GLU A 534 11.02 30.31 -21.64
N LEU A 535 12.20 30.38 -22.23
CA LEU A 535 12.90 31.60 -22.60
C LEU A 535 12.74 31.91 -24.08
#